data_70f08b7f91d159561f8fa1dbe3d39fd2
#
_entry.id   70f08b7f91d159561f8fa1dbe3d39fd2
#
_cell.length_a   1.000
_cell.length_b   1.000
_cell.length_c   1.000
_cell.angle_alpha   90.00
_cell.angle_beta   90.00
_cell.angle_gamma   90.00
#
_symmetry.space_group_name_H-M   'P 1'
#
loop_
_entity.id
_entity.type
_entity.pdbx_description
1 polymer ?
#
loop_
_entity_poly.entity_id
_entity_poly.type
_entity_poly.pdbx_seq_one_letter_code
_entity_poly.pdbx_strand_id
1 'polypeptide(L)'
;MSSEGFNPGPEAPQGQPALPNLQVVAQFIKDLSFENPGAAVNLTDRPQIELAVDLNASRLAEKDMFEVELKIRVDAKSDGRALFLLEVAYAGVFRLTNVPDIATQQMILLIQAPHMLFPFLRRIVADVVRDGGMPPLMIEPIDFLALYQARVAQGAGQPPQGTA
;
A
#
# COMPACT_ATOMS: atom_id res chain seq x y z
N MET A 1 -63.21 35.47 -7.68
CA MET A 1 -61.96 35.52 -6.89
C MET A 1 -61.39 34.09 -6.83
N SER A 2 -60.52 33.79 -7.77
CA SER A 2 -59.91 32.47 -7.87
C SER A 2 -58.53 32.56 -7.22
N SER A 3 -58.33 31.83 -6.12
CA SER A 3 -57.03 31.71 -5.47
C SER A 3 -56.20 30.69 -6.24
N GLU A 4 -55.26 31.16 -7.02
CA GLU A 4 -54.22 30.29 -7.63
C GLU A 4 -53.33 29.72 -6.53
N GLY A 5 -53.41 28.39 -6.38
CA GLY A 5 -52.57 27.65 -5.50
C GLY A 5 -51.09 27.69 -5.97
N PHE A 6 -50.22 28.22 -5.14
CA PHE A 6 -48.79 28.15 -5.30
C PHE A 6 -48.37 26.67 -5.20
N ASN A 7 -47.98 26.07 -6.34
CA ASN A 7 -47.40 24.74 -6.40
C ASN A 7 -45.89 24.89 -6.28
N PRO A 8 -45.26 24.53 -5.14
CA PRO A 8 -43.80 24.49 -5.09
C PRO A 8 -43.31 23.40 -6.05
N GLY A 9 -42.58 23.79 -7.06
CA GLY A 9 -41.91 22.87 -7.98
C GLY A 9 -41.06 21.86 -7.23
N PRO A 10 -40.65 20.76 -7.89
CA PRO A 10 -39.90 19.68 -7.26
C PRO A 10 -38.61 20.26 -6.60
N GLU A 11 -38.51 20.02 -5.29
CA GLU A 11 -37.26 20.32 -4.56
C GLU A 11 -36.10 19.65 -5.29
N ALA A 12 -35.08 20.43 -5.61
CA ALA A 12 -33.84 19.90 -6.13
C ALA A 12 -33.29 18.84 -5.18
N PRO A 13 -32.76 17.72 -5.67
CA PRO A 13 -32.25 16.66 -4.81
C PRO A 13 -31.21 17.27 -3.87
N GLN A 14 -31.48 17.20 -2.58
CA GLN A 14 -30.56 17.59 -1.52
C GLN A 14 -29.29 16.80 -1.75
N GLY A 15 -28.17 17.51 -2.01
CA GLY A 15 -26.91 16.92 -2.47
C GLY A 15 -26.47 15.78 -1.54
N GLN A 16 -26.35 14.59 -2.12
CA GLN A 16 -25.71 13.47 -1.44
C GLN A 16 -24.32 13.92 -1.00
N PRO A 17 -23.89 13.59 0.22
CA PRO A 17 -22.54 13.92 0.65
C PRO A 17 -21.53 13.35 -0.35
N ALA A 18 -20.58 14.18 -0.77
CA ALA A 18 -19.57 13.75 -1.73
C ALA A 18 -18.79 12.57 -1.16
N LEU A 19 -18.68 11.49 -1.94
CA LEU A 19 -17.93 10.29 -1.55
C LEU A 19 -16.42 10.61 -1.45
N PRO A 20 -15.69 9.90 -0.57
CA PRO A 20 -14.24 9.99 -0.53
C PRO A 20 -13.64 9.69 -1.90
N ASN A 21 -12.67 10.51 -2.30
CA ASN A 21 -11.99 10.39 -3.58
C ASN A 21 -10.48 10.27 -3.37
N LEU A 22 -9.91 9.17 -3.83
CA LEU A 22 -8.48 8.90 -3.82
C LEU A 22 -7.93 9.00 -5.25
N GLN A 23 -7.01 9.93 -5.46
CA GLN A 23 -6.38 10.16 -6.75
C GLN A 23 -4.87 9.92 -6.66
N VAL A 24 -4.34 9.12 -7.56
CA VAL A 24 -2.88 8.95 -7.71
C VAL A 24 -2.30 10.18 -8.40
N VAL A 25 -1.33 10.82 -7.76
CA VAL A 25 -0.60 11.97 -8.32
C VAL A 25 0.73 11.53 -8.90
N ALA A 26 1.46 10.66 -8.21
CA ALA A 26 2.72 10.11 -8.65
C ALA A 26 2.96 8.73 -8.05
N GLN A 27 3.76 7.92 -8.72
CA GLN A 27 4.27 6.64 -8.21
C GLN A 27 5.74 6.50 -8.57
N PHE A 28 6.55 5.97 -7.66
CA PHE A 28 7.99 5.85 -7.87
C PHE A 28 8.62 4.79 -6.95
N ILE A 29 9.77 4.27 -7.40
CA ILE A 29 10.66 3.50 -6.53
C ILE A 29 11.36 4.50 -5.60
N LYS A 30 11.20 4.30 -4.29
CA LYS A 30 11.84 5.13 -3.27
C LYS A 30 13.20 4.57 -2.87
N ASP A 31 13.29 3.25 -2.80
CA ASP A 31 14.54 2.54 -2.52
C ASP A 31 14.50 1.14 -3.15
N LEU A 32 15.66 0.67 -3.62
CA LEU A 32 15.83 -0.66 -4.19
C LEU A 32 17.25 -1.17 -3.89
N SER A 33 17.32 -2.30 -3.19
CA SER A 33 18.58 -2.98 -2.89
C SER A 33 18.45 -4.46 -3.24
N PHE A 34 19.41 -4.97 -4.02
CA PHE A 34 19.46 -6.37 -4.42
C PHE A 34 20.87 -6.92 -4.24
N GLU A 35 21.00 -7.87 -3.32
CA GLU A 35 22.23 -8.62 -3.08
C GLU A 35 22.05 -10.04 -3.58
N ASN A 36 22.96 -10.51 -4.43
CA ASN A 36 22.81 -11.77 -5.15
C ASN A 36 24.06 -12.66 -5.04
N PRO A 37 24.41 -13.13 -3.83
CA PRO A 37 25.57 -14.00 -3.63
C PRO A 37 25.41 -15.38 -4.30
N GLY A 38 24.17 -15.82 -4.58
CA GLY A 38 23.87 -17.10 -5.19
C GLY A 38 23.80 -17.11 -6.71
N ALA A 39 24.19 -16.03 -7.40
CA ALA A 39 24.04 -15.87 -8.86
C ALA A 39 24.65 -17.00 -9.71
N ALA A 40 25.68 -17.70 -9.22
CA ALA A 40 26.36 -18.78 -9.93
C ALA A 40 26.00 -20.19 -9.40
N VAL A 41 25.03 -20.30 -8.52
CA VAL A 41 24.66 -21.57 -7.90
C VAL A 41 23.61 -22.28 -8.76
N ASN A 42 23.89 -23.53 -9.15
CA ASN A 42 22.87 -24.39 -9.74
C ASN A 42 21.84 -24.76 -8.65
N LEU A 43 20.63 -24.27 -8.81
CA LEU A 43 19.51 -24.59 -7.93
C LEU A 43 19.00 -25.99 -8.28
N THR A 44 19.31 -26.97 -7.46
CA THR A 44 18.75 -28.32 -7.55
C THR A 44 17.43 -28.43 -6.77
N ASP A 45 17.27 -27.62 -5.73
CA ASP A 45 16.12 -27.63 -4.84
C ASP A 45 15.35 -26.29 -4.88
N ARG A 46 14.09 -26.34 -4.47
CA ARG A 46 13.28 -25.11 -4.32
C ARG A 46 13.85 -24.25 -3.21
N PRO A 47 14.12 -22.96 -3.50
CA PRO A 47 14.58 -22.05 -2.47
C PRO A 47 13.49 -21.82 -1.41
N GLN A 48 13.94 -21.61 -0.18
CA GLN A 48 13.10 -21.11 0.91
C GLN A 48 13.02 -19.59 0.77
N ILE A 49 11.80 -19.06 0.70
CA ILE A 49 11.54 -17.65 0.54
C ILE A 49 10.86 -17.13 1.82
N GLU A 50 11.49 -16.17 2.46
CA GLU A 50 10.89 -15.41 3.56
C GLU A 50 10.51 -14.03 3.03
N LEU A 51 9.27 -13.63 3.26
CA LEU A 51 8.70 -12.36 2.81
C LEU A 51 8.28 -11.53 4.02
N ALA A 52 8.76 -10.30 4.10
CA ALA A 52 8.28 -9.31 5.05
C ALA A 52 7.67 -8.12 4.30
N VAL A 53 6.56 -7.63 4.81
CA VAL A 53 5.82 -6.50 4.24
C VAL A 53 5.70 -5.41 5.30
N ASP A 54 6.07 -4.19 4.94
CA ASP A 54 5.84 -3.00 5.75
C ASP A 54 5.09 -1.94 4.95
N LEU A 55 4.21 -1.22 5.62
CA LEU A 55 3.34 -0.22 5.03
C LEU A 55 3.32 1.02 5.90
N ASN A 56 3.61 2.16 5.30
CA ASN A 56 3.58 3.45 5.95
C ASN A 56 2.78 4.47 5.15
N ALA A 57 2.05 5.33 5.84
CA ALA A 57 1.35 6.46 5.24
C ALA A 57 1.68 7.72 6.03
N SER A 58 2.05 8.78 5.34
CA SER A 58 2.39 10.06 5.93
C SER A 58 1.70 11.22 5.20
N ARG A 59 1.33 12.24 5.96
CA ARG A 59 0.79 13.48 5.40
C ARG A 59 1.93 14.33 4.84
N LEU A 60 1.72 14.88 3.66
CA LEU A 60 2.63 15.86 3.07
C LEU A 60 2.26 17.29 3.49
N ALA A 61 3.16 18.23 3.22
CA ALA A 61 2.94 19.66 3.55
C ALA A 61 1.78 20.26 2.76
N GLU A 62 1.55 19.81 1.53
CA GLU A 62 0.43 20.26 0.71
C GLU A 62 -0.88 19.66 1.23
N LYS A 63 -1.94 20.47 1.22
CA LYS A 63 -3.25 20.07 1.72
C LYS A 63 -3.79 18.84 0.96
N ASP A 64 -4.40 17.93 1.71
CA ASP A 64 -5.04 16.70 1.19
C ASP A 64 -4.08 15.77 0.44
N MET A 65 -2.77 15.93 0.62
CA MET A 65 -1.73 15.11 0.01
C MET A 65 -1.09 14.17 1.00
N PHE A 66 -0.91 12.92 0.57
CA PHE A 66 -0.33 11.84 1.36
C PHE A 66 0.66 11.04 0.54
N GLU A 67 1.74 10.61 1.18
CA GLU A 67 2.61 9.58 0.64
C GLU A 67 2.27 8.24 1.30
N VAL A 68 2.08 7.22 0.49
CA VAL A 68 1.95 5.82 0.95
C VAL A 68 3.13 5.05 0.42
N GLU A 69 3.87 4.41 1.32
CA GLU A 69 5.05 3.59 1.01
C GLU A 69 4.75 2.14 1.34
N LEU A 70 4.90 1.28 0.35
CA LEU A 70 4.83 -0.16 0.47
C LEU A 70 6.25 -0.72 0.34
N LYS A 71 6.76 -1.32 1.40
CA LYS A 71 8.09 -1.92 1.45
C LYS A 71 7.99 -3.43 1.52
N ILE A 72 8.74 -4.11 0.67
CA ILE A 72 8.86 -5.57 0.69
C ILE A 72 10.33 -5.94 0.84
N ARG A 73 10.60 -6.89 1.75
CA ARG A 73 11.86 -7.57 1.89
C ARG A 73 11.68 -9.04 1.57
N VAL A 74 12.54 -9.54 0.69
CA VAL A 74 12.60 -10.95 0.30
C VAL A 74 13.96 -11.50 0.68
N ASP A 75 13.99 -12.55 1.49
CA ASP A 75 15.19 -13.29 1.86
C ASP A 75 15.05 -14.70 1.29
N ALA A 76 15.90 -15.05 0.34
CA ALA A 76 15.89 -16.35 -0.33
C ALA A 76 17.12 -17.16 0.05
N LYS A 77 16.90 -18.40 0.47
CA LYS A 77 17.95 -19.35 0.90
C LYS A 77 17.77 -20.71 0.23
N SER A 78 18.87 -21.41 0.00
CA SER A 78 18.90 -22.81 -0.37
C SER A 78 19.97 -23.53 0.46
N ASP A 79 19.60 -24.64 1.11
CA ASP A 79 20.50 -25.41 2.00
C ASP A 79 21.22 -24.56 3.06
N GLY A 80 20.48 -23.59 3.64
CA GLY A 80 21.02 -22.66 4.63
C GLY A 80 21.94 -21.56 4.08
N ARG A 81 22.17 -21.52 2.76
CA ARG A 81 22.98 -20.49 2.09
C ARG A 81 22.09 -19.41 1.50
N ALA A 82 22.50 -18.15 1.67
CA ALA A 82 21.82 -17.04 1.04
C ALA A 82 21.92 -17.12 -0.49
N LEU A 83 20.78 -17.06 -1.17
CA LEU A 83 20.70 -16.94 -2.62
C LEU A 83 20.65 -15.48 -3.03
N PHE A 84 19.67 -14.77 -2.51
CA PHE A 84 19.56 -13.34 -2.69
C PHE A 84 18.82 -12.68 -1.52
N LEU A 85 19.07 -11.41 -1.37
CA LEU A 85 18.31 -10.52 -0.50
C LEU A 85 17.82 -9.34 -1.35
N LEU A 86 16.52 -9.13 -1.40
CA LEU A 86 15.89 -8.02 -2.09
C LEU A 86 15.12 -7.16 -1.11
N GLU A 87 15.37 -5.87 -1.11
CA GLU A 87 14.50 -4.88 -0.46
C GLU A 87 14.04 -3.86 -1.49
N VAL A 88 12.75 -3.60 -1.53
CA VAL A 88 12.18 -2.57 -2.38
C VAL A 88 11.13 -1.78 -1.62
N ALA A 89 11.26 -0.46 -1.65
CA ALA A 89 10.26 0.50 -1.20
C ALA A 89 9.67 1.19 -2.42
N TYR A 90 8.39 0.98 -2.65
CA TYR A 90 7.61 1.60 -3.71
C TYR A 90 6.59 2.53 -3.11
N ALA A 91 6.56 3.76 -3.55
CA ALA A 91 5.71 4.78 -2.98
C ALA A 91 4.76 5.40 -4.01
N GLY A 92 3.66 5.91 -3.52
CA GLY A 92 2.73 6.74 -4.27
C GLY A 92 2.40 8.01 -3.51
N VAL A 93 2.28 9.10 -4.23
CA VAL A 93 1.69 10.34 -3.74
C VAL A 93 0.23 10.37 -4.15
N PHE A 94 -0.63 10.54 -3.18
CA PHE A 94 -2.07 10.51 -3.35
C PHE A 94 -2.71 11.81 -2.88
N ARG A 95 -3.72 12.26 -3.63
CA ARG A 95 -4.66 13.28 -3.16
C ARG A 95 -5.91 12.58 -2.65
N LEU A 96 -6.29 12.88 -1.41
CA LEU A 96 -7.45 12.30 -0.76
C LEU A 96 -8.40 13.41 -0.30
N THR A 97 -9.59 13.47 -0.88
CA THR A 97 -10.60 14.49 -0.61
C THR A 97 -11.92 13.88 -0.16
N ASN A 98 -12.79 14.70 0.43
CA ASN A 98 -14.14 14.33 0.88
C ASN A 98 -14.14 13.19 1.92
N VAL A 99 -13.17 13.19 2.82
CA VAL A 99 -13.08 12.18 3.87
C VAL A 99 -13.84 12.66 5.10
N PRO A 100 -14.82 11.88 5.61
CA PRO A 100 -15.65 12.30 6.73
C PRO A 100 -14.91 12.29 8.06
N ASP A 101 -13.93 11.40 8.24
CA ASP A 101 -13.25 11.19 9.52
C ASP A 101 -11.86 10.55 9.33
N ILE A 102 -11.06 10.55 10.41
CA ILE A 102 -9.70 10.00 10.42
C ILE A 102 -9.69 8.48 10.21
N ALA A 103 -10.69 7.75 10.74
CA ALA A 103 -10.75 6.30 10.58
C ALA A 103 -10.93 5.91 9.11
N THR A 104 -11.82 6.59 8.40
CA THR A 104 -12.03 6.42 6.95
C THR A 104 -10.75 6.79 6.17
N GLN A 105 -10.09 7.89 6.55
CA GLN A 105 -8.80 8.27 5.96
C GLN A 105 -7.76 7.16 6.08
N GLN A 106 -7.60 6.60 7.28
CA GLN A 106 -6.64 5.52 7.52
C GLN A 106 -6.96 4.26 6.72
N MET A 107 -8.24 3.87 6.65
CA MET A 107 -8.66 2.73 5.83
C MET A 107 -8.31 2.93 4.35
N ILE A 108 -8.57 4.10 3.81
CA ILE A 108 -8.26 4.40 2.40
C ILE A 108 -6.75 4.35 2.16
N LEU A 109 -5.96 5.01 3.01
CA LEU A 109 -4.50 5.09 2.84
C LEU A 109 -3.77 3.76 3.13
N LEU A 110 -4.31 2.91 4.00
CA LEU A 110 -3.65 1.67 4.42
C LEU A 110 -4.25 0.41 3.77
N ILE A 111 -5.37 0.52 3.06
CA ILE A 111 -5.99 -0.60 2.35
C ILE A 111 -6.09 -0.30 0.86
N GLN A 112 -6.75 0.77 0.45
CA GLN A 112 -6.98 1.05 -0.98
C GLN A 112 -5.70 1.51 -1.70
N ALA A 113 -4.95 2.45 -1.13
CA ALA A 113 -3.74 2.96 -1.75
C ALA A 113 -2.68 1.87 -1.99
N PRO A 114 -2.34 0.99 -1.01
CA PRO A 114 -1.38 -0.08 -1.26
C PRO A 114 -1.88 -1.12 -2.29
N HIS A 115 -3.18 -1.37 -2.41
CA HIS A 115 -3.72 -2.18 -3.50
C HIS A 115 -3.39 -1.60 -4.88
N MET A 116 -3.35 -0.28 -5.01
CA MET A 116 -2.97 0.39 -6.26
C MET A 116 -1.47 0.30 -6.53
N LEU A 117 -0.63 0.28 -5.49
CA LEU A 117 0.83 0.20 -5.59
C LEU A 117 1.33 -1.23 -5.82
N PHE A 118 0.67 -2.21 -5.26
CA PHE A 118 1.13 -3.60 -5.22
C PHE A 118 1.42 -4.22 -6.60
N PRO A 119 0.61 -4.07 -7.64
CA PRO A 119 0.89 -4.63 -8.96
C PRO A 119 2.22 -4.16 -9.56
N PHE A 120 2.57 -2.90 -9.33
CA PHE A 120 3.84 -2.30 -9.80
C PHE A 120 5.02 -2.84 -9.02
N LEU A 121 4.91 -2.90 -7.70
CA LEU A 121 5.93 -3.46 -6.83
C LEU A 121 6.15 -4.96 -7.12
N ARG A 122 5.09 -5.73 -7.30
CA ARG A 122 5.14 -7.14 -7.69
C ARG A 122 5.93 -7.35 -8.98
N ARG A 123 5.70 -6.51 -9.97
CA ARG A 123 6.45 -6.54 -11.23
C ARG A 123 7.94 -6.24 -11.00
N ILE A 124 8.26 -5.22 -10.23
CA ILE A 124 9.65 -4.85 -9.92
C ILE A 124 10.38 -6.03 -9.26
N VAL A 125 9.78 -6.67 -8.27
CA VAL A 125 10.36 -7.84 -7.60
C VAL A 125 10.61 -8.98 -8.60
N ALA A 126 9.64 -9.30 -9.44
CA ALA A 126 9.77 -10.35 -10.44
C ALA A 126 10.88 -10.05 -11.46
N ASP A 127 10.97 -8.81 -11.93
CA ASP A 127 11.97 -8.36 -12.89
C ASP A 127 13.38 -8.40 -12.31
N VAL A 128 13.58 -7.89 -11.09
CA VAL A 128 14.89 -7.88 -10.42
C VAL A 128 15.41 -9.31 -10.17
N VAL A 129 14.54 -10.20 -9.69
CA VAL A 129 14.93 -11.61 -9.45
C VAL A 129 15.27 -12.31 -10.75
N ARG A 130 14.51 -12.09 -11.82
CA ARG A 130 14.81 -12.63 -13.15
C ARG A 130 16.13 -12.10 -13.70
N ASP A 131 16.37 -10.80 -13.58
CA ASP A 131 17.60 -10.16 -14.04
C ASP A 131 18.81 -10.58 -13.17
N GLY A 132 18.57 -11.06 -11.97
CA GLY A 132 19.55 -11.74 -11.12
C GLY A 132 19.89 -13.18 -11.53
N GLY A 133 19.29 -13.68 -12.63
CA GLY A 133 19.56 -15.01 -13.18
C GLY A 133 18.73 -16.13 -12.55
N MET A 134 17.68 -15.81 -11.82
CA MET A 134 16.77 -16.77 -11.20
C MET A 134 15.37 -16.71 -11.83
N PRO A 135 14.54 -17.76 -11.68
CA PRO A 135 13.15 -17.67 -12.10
C PRO A 135 12.45 -16.48 -11.42
N PRO A 136 11.59 -15.74 -12.15
CA PRO A 136 10.92 -14.57 -11.58
C PRO A 136 10.09 -14.96 -10.35
N LEU A 137 10.22 -14.19 -9.27
CA LEU A 137 9.44 -14.39 -8.05
C LEU A 137 8.10 -13.65 -8.19
N MET A 138 7.02 -14.43 -8.25
CA MET A 138 5.65 -13.90 -8.28
C MET A 138 5.08 -13.92 -6.86
N ILE A 139 5.06 -12.76 -6.22
CA ILE A 139 4.50 -12.60 -4.88
C ILE A 139 2.98 -12.80 -4.93
N GLU A 140 2.45 -13.61 -4.02
CA GLU A 140 1.01 -13.77 -3.86
C GLU A 140 0.34 -12.44 -3.47
N PRO A 141 -0.93 -12.23 -3.82
CA PRO A 141 -1.67 -11.04 -3.41
C PRO A 141 -1.64 -10.86 -1.89
N ILE A 142 -1.39 -9.64 -1.44
CA ILE A 142 -1.32 -9.29 -0.02
C ILE A 142 -2.71 -8.88 0.45
N ASP A 143 -3.15 -9.43 1.58
CA ASP A 143 -4.37 -9.01 2.26
C ASP A 143 -4.10 -7.77 3.12
N PHE A 144 -4.25 -6.58 2.52
CA PHE A 144 -4.03 -5.31 3.20
C PHE A 144 -5.08 -5.03 4.29
N LEU A 145 -6.28 -5.60 4.16
CA LEU A 145 -7.29 -5.49 5.22
C LEU A 145 -6.84 -6.23 6.48
N ALA A 146 -6.34 -7.47 6.32
CA ALA A 146 -5.80 -8.24 7.44
C ALA A 146 -4.61 -7.54 8.09
N LEU A 147 -3.69 -6.95 7.30
CA LEU A 147 -2.56 -6.16 7.80
C LEU A 147 -3.04 -4.93 8.60
N TYR A 148 -4.03 -4.21 8.09
CA TYR A 148 -4.62 -3.07 8.78
C TYR A 148 -5.26 -3.48 10.12
N GLN A 149 -6.05 -4.54 10.12
CA GLN A 149 -6.71 -5.06 11.34
C GLN A 149 -5.69 -5.50 12.38
N ALA A 150 -4.62 -6.20 11.99
CA ALA A 150 -3.54 -6.58 12.88
C ALA A 150 -2.82 -5.38 13.50
N ARG A 151 -2.58 -4.33 12.71
CA ARG A 151 -1.99 -3.07 13.19
C ARG A 151 -2.88 -2.36 14.20
N VAL A 152 -4.18 -2.26 13.94
CA VAL A 152 -5.16 -1.68 14.86
C VAL A 152 -5.21 -2.46 16.18
N ALA A 153 -5.21 -3.79 16.12
CA ALA A 153 -5.20 -4.64 17.30
C ALA A 153 -3.92 -4.46 18.15
N GLN A 154 -2.75 -4.31 17.51
CA GLN A 154 -1.48 -4.03 18.19
C GLN A 154 -1.45 -2.62 18.81
N GLY A 155 -1.99 -1.61 18.11
CA GLY A 155 -2.10 -0.24 18.60
C GLY A 155 -3.06 -0.09 19.79
N ALA A 156 -4.10 -0.88 19.85
CA ALA A 156 -5.05 -0.90 20.97
C ALA A 156 -4.46 -1.52 22.26
N GLY A 157 -3.37 -2.30 22.13
CA GLY A 157 -2.68 -2.92 23.26
C GLY A 157 -1.53 -2.09 23.84
N GLN A 158 -1.17 -0.96 23.24
CA GLN A 158 -0.04 -0.14 23.67
C GLN A 158 -0.57 1.16 24.29
N PRO A 159 -0.36 1.39 25.63
CA PRO A 159 -0.70 2.68 26.22
C PRO A 159 0.15 3.77 25.55
N PRO A 160 -0.37 5.00 25.41
CA PRO A 160 0.36 6.10 24.82
C PRO A 160 1.65 6.31 25.61
N GLN A 161 2.79 6.09 24.99
CA GLN A 161 4.07 6.46 25.56
C GLN A 161 4.13 7.99 25.55
N GLY A 162 3.88 8.58 26.72
CA GLY A 162 4.05 9.99 26.93
C GLY A 162 5.49 10.36 26.63
N THR A 163 5.69 11.17 25.62
CA THR A 163 6.92 11.95 25.45
C THR A 163 7.02 12.92 26.64
N ALA A 164 7.91 12.61 27.52
CA ALA A 164 8.39 13.59 28.49
C ALA A 164 9.26 14.63 27.79
#